data_886a142727c7dd8653a1ed00b190235b
#
_entry.id   886a142727c7dd8653a1ed00b190235b
#
_cell.length_a   1.000
_cell.length_b   1.000
_cell.length_c   1.000
_cell.angle_alpha   90.00
_cell.angle_beta   90.00
_cell.angle_gamma   90.00
#
_symmetry.space_group_name_H-M   'P 1'
#
loop_
_entity.id
_entity.type
_entity.pdbx_description
1 polymer ?
#
loop_
_entity_poly.entity_id
_entity_poly.type
_entity_poly.pdbx_seq_one_letter_code
_entity_poly.pdbx_strand_id
1 'polypeptide(L)'
;MSAWGNISPIWKKYGGTLGVVVIAAIAGGIWYWQSDVKMDDNLILEQTSYADIPGWDSDDLTEFLPALLKSCSKILTLPETRSLGGNNLAGTAADWQALCQTALTLPPQSDVLKSYVEDNFTPFQVLNNKAETGLFTGYYEASLKGSRDQKDPFTTPLYLRPPELVMVDLGRFRDELKGQRIAGQVKGGDLVPFAHRTDIDKGALENRDLELVWVDSDIDAFFLQIQGSGIVQLDDGSELRVGYAGQNGHPYFAIGKALIERDYIPREKMSMQAIRSWLEDNPHEADEIMQMNGSYVFFRELTTGGPIGAQGVELTAERSLAVDRKWFPLGVPVFLETEVSTTDTADLPKPFRKLMMAQDTGGAIRGPVRGDVFWGYGDHAYEMSGGMKSDGRLWIFLPNAVAEKRKTANPA
;
A
#
# COMPACT_ATOMS: atom_id res chain seq x y z
N MET A 1 33.50 77.57 4.12
CA MET A 1 34.80 76.83 3.84
C MET A 1 34.58 75.38 4.04
N SER A 2 34.69 74.66 2.99
CA SER A 2 34.35 73.30 2.79
C SER A 2 35.28 72.27 3.49
N ALA A 3 34.70 71.30 4.12
CA ALA A 3 35.47 70.10 4.53
C ALA A 3 34.71 68.82 4.03
N TRP A 4 35.06 68.43 2.83
CA TRP A 4 34.84 67.06 2.33
C TRP A 4 36.21 66.38 2.16
N GLY A 5 36.58 65.63 3.18
CA GLY A 5 37.83 64.89 3.22
C GLY A 5 37.60 63.41 2.81
N ASN A 6 38.23 63.01 1.75
CA ASN A 6 38.73 61.68 1.38
C ASN A 6 37.94 60.41 1.85
N ILE A 7 37.06 59.91 1.01
CA ILE A 7 36.62 58.49 1.02
C ILE A 7 37.73 57.67 0.32
N SER A 8 38.33 56.71 1.04
CA SER A 8 39.43 55.89 0.59
C SER A 8 39.06 55.05 -0.67
N PRO A 9 40.02 54.75 -1.55
CA PRO A 9 39.80 54.02 -2.81
C PRO A 9 39.25 52.60 -2.65
N ILE A 10 39.27 52.04 -1.44
CA ILE A 10 38.85 50.64 -1.16
C ILE A 10 37.32 50.46 -1.31
N TRP A 11 36.52 51.50 -1.00
CA TRP A 11 35.06 51.44 -1.11
C TRP A 11 34.55 51.45 -2.56
N LYS A 12 35.33 51.99 -3.50
CA LYS A 12 34.94 51.97 -4.92
C LYS A 12 35.18 50.65 -5.61
N LYS A 13 36.02 49.75 -5.03
CA LYS A 13 36.40 48.48 -5.67
C LYS A 13 35.56 47.29 -5.21
N TYR A 14 34.87 47.38 -4.05
CA TYR A 14 34.10 46.28 -3.46
C TYR A 14 32.63 46.58 -3.14
N GLY A 15 32.20 47.82 -3.28
CA GLY A 15 30.81 48.22 -2.99
C GLY A 15 29.79 47.58 -3.93
N GLY A 16 30.15 47.30 -5.18
CA GLY A 16 29.26 46.65 -6.13
C GLY A 16 29.12 45.16 -5.90
N THR A 17 30.22 44.49 -5.49
CA THR A 17 30.23 43.06 -5.22
C THR A 17 29.57 42.68 -3.90
N LEU A 18 29.70 43.50 -2.88
CA LEU A 18 28.98 43.29 -1.59
C LEU A 18 27.45 43.44 -1.73
N GLY A 19 27.00 44.41 -2.55
CA GLY A 19 25.55 44.62 -2.81
C GLY A 19 24.95 43.43 -3.54
N VAL A 20 25.64 42.83 -4.52
CA VAL A 20 25.16 41.67 -5.26
C VAL A 20 25.15 40.41 -4.40
N VAL A 21 26.16 40.23 -3.52
CA VAL A 21 26.20 39.08 -2.60
C VAL A 21 25.12 39.14 -1.54
N VAL A 22 24.80 40.33 -1.03
CA VAL A 22 23.71 40.53 -0.04
C VAL A 22 22.35 40.29 -0.71
N ILE A 23 22.12 40.78 -1.94
CA ILE A 23 20.87 40.56 -2.67
C ILE A 23 20.73 39.08 -3.05
N ALA A 24 21.79 38.39 -3.44
CA ALA A 24 21.79 36.97 -3.72
C ALA A 24 21.53 36.13 -2.44
N ALA A 25 22.08 36.52 -1.30
CA ALA A 25 21.84 35.87 -0.02
C ALA A 25 20.40 36.09 0.49
N ILE A 26 19.83 37.28 0.28
CA ILE A 26 18.42 37.57 0.64
C ILE A 26 17.47 36.85 -0.32
N ALA A 27 17.76 36.83 -1.64
CA ALA A 27 16.97 36.09 -2.62
C ALA A 27 17.07 34.57 -2.40
N GLY A 28 18.26 34.04 -2.09
CA GLY A 28 18.49 32.64 -1.70
C GLY A 28 17.81 32.29 -0.37
N GLY A 29 17.84 33.20 0.62
CA GLY A 29 17.14 33.06 1.89
C GLY A 29 15.61 33.08 1.72
N ILE A 30 15.08 33.96 0.88
CA ILE A 30 13.64 34.02 0.56
C ILE A 30 13.25 32.79 -0.25
N TRP A 31 14.06 32.33 -1.20
CA TRP A 31 13.81 31.11 -1.97
C TRP A 31 13.90 29.86 -1.08
N TYR A 32 14.87 29.77 -0.16
CA TYR A 32 14.99 28.69 0.83
C TYR A 32 13.86 28.73 1.86
N TRP A 33 13.36 29.93 2.20
CA TRP A 33 12.22 30.08 3.13
C TRP A 33 10.86 29.87 2.45
N GLN A 34 10.76 30.04 1.12
CA GLN A 34 9.60 29.66 0.31
C GLN A 34 9.59 28.20 -0.13
N SER A 35 10.75 27.50 -0.09
CA SER A 35 10.82 26.07 -0.29
C SER A 35 10.58 25.38 1.03
N ASP A 36 9.39 24.76 1.17
CA ASP A 36 9.06 23.77 2.18
C ASP A 36 8.73 24.22 3.62
N VAL A 37 7.80 25.14 3.78
CA VAL A 37 6.86 24.98 4.89
C VAL A 37 5.87 23.89 4.45
N LYS A 38 6.27 22.61 4.57
CA LYS A 38 5.35 21.51 4.52
C LYS A 38 4.37 21.73 5.66
N MET A 39 3.18 22.25 5.36
CA MET A 39 2.12 22.32 6.37
C MET A 39 1.86 20.88 6.83
N ASP A 40 1.80 20.66 8.13
CA ASP A 40 1.41 19.38 8.68
C ASP A 40 0.06 18.96 8.09
N ASP A 41 -0.07 17.70 7.76
CA ASP A 41 -1.34 17.15 7.28
C ASP A 41 -2.44 17.39 8.34
N ASN A 42 -3.59 17.86 7.89
CA ASN A 42 -4.75 18.09 8.73
C ASN A 42 -6.03 17.67 8.02
N LEU A 43 -6.72 16.70 8.60
CA LEU A 43 -7.99 16.19 8.09
C LEU A 43 -9.12 17.17 8.36
N ILE A 44 -9.77 17.61 7.30
CA ILE A 44 -11.02 18.35 7.36
C ILE A 44 -12.11 17.53 6.68
N LEU A 45 -13.28 17.48 7.29
CA LEU A 45 -14.47 16.81 6.74
C LEU A 45 -15.54 17.85 6.48
N GLU A 46 -15.94 18.02 5.23
CA GLU A 46 -17.04 18.87 4.80
C GLU A 46 -18.25 18.03 4.43
N GLN A 47 -19.37 18.21 5.13
CA GLN A 47 -20.59 17.47 4.83
C GLN A 47 -21.07 17.85 3.43
N THR A 48 -21.43 16.86 2.63
CA THR A 48 -21.95 17.04 1.27
C THR A 48 -23.26 16.29 1.09
N SER A 49 -23.93 16.52 -0.02
CA SER A 49 -25.10 15.70 -0.43
C SER A 49 -24.67 14.63 -1.44
N TYR A 50 -25.43 13.56 -1.55
CA TYR A 50 -25.18 12.51 -2.55
C TYR A 50 -25.24 13.04 -3.98
N ALA A 51 -26.10 14.03 -4.24
CA ALA A 51 -26.22 14.67 -5.55
C ALA A 51 -24.97 15.45 -5.97
N ASP A 52 -24.15 15.87 -4.99
CA ASP A 52 -22.91 16.61 -5.25
C ASP A 52 -21.68 15.68 -5.40
N ILE A 53 -21.85 14.37 -5.23
CA ILE A 53 -20.77 13.39 -5.43
C ILE A 53 -20.74 12.98 -6.90
N PRO A 54 -19.69 13.34 -7.66
CA PRO A 54 -19.63 13.06 -9.09
C PRO A 54 -19.63 11.55 -9.37
N GLY A 55 -20.63 11.11 -10.16
CA GLY A 55 -20.72 9.71 -10.56
C GLY A 55 -21.32 8.77 -9.52
N TRP A 56 -21.85 9.28 -8.42
CA TRP A 56 -22.56 8.48 -7.43
C TRP A 56 -23.67 7.62 -8.07
N ASP A 57 -24.45 8.22 -8.96
CA ASP A 57 -25.55 7.51 -9.61
C ASP A 57 -25.12 6.45 -10.63
N SER A 58 -23.88 6.49 -11.10
CA SER A 58 -23.37 5.57 -12.11
C SER A 58 -22.64 4.36 -11.54
N ASP A 59 -22.38 4.32 -10.23
CA ASP A 59 -21.71 3.19 -9.59
C ASP A 59 -22.68 2.02 -9.38
N ASP A 60 -22.28 0.82 -9.82
CA ASP A 60 -23.02 -0.42 -9.54
C ASP A 60 -22.61 -0.96 -8.16
N LEU A 61 -23.46 -0.70 -7.17
CA LEU A 61 -23.19 -1.12 -5.79
C LEU A 61 -23.32 -2.62 -5.56
N THR A 62 -23.77 -3.42 -6.54
CA THR A 62 -23.76 -4.88 -6.42
C THR A 62 -22.31 -5.40 -6.24
N GLU A 63 -21.33 -4.77 -6.88
CA GLU A 63 -19.92 -5.09 -6.71
C GLU A 63 -19.34 -4.66 -5.34
N PHE A 64 -19.94 -3.64 -4.70
CA PHE A 64 -19.54 -3.16 -3.37
C PHE A 64 -20.01 -4.09 -2.25
N LEU A 65 -21.14 -4.77 -2.44
CA LEU A 65 -21.78 -5.60 -1.40
C LEU A 65 -20.79 -6.62 -0.77
N PRO A 66 -19.97 -7.38 -1.52
CA PRO A 66 -19.04 -8.33 -0.92
C PRO A 66 -18.04 -7.67 0.04
N ALA A 67 -17.52 -6.49 -0.29
CA ALA A 67 -16.58 -5.75 0.57
C ALA A 67 -17.29 -5.24 1.85
N LEU A 68 -18.53 -4.75 1.72
CA LEU A 68 -19.38 -4.35 2.84
C LEU A 68 -19.63 -5.52 3.78
N LEU A 69 -20.08 -6.68 3.26
CA LEU A 69 -20.39 -7.86 4.07
C LEU A 69 -19.18 -8.39 4.84
N LYS A 70 -18.01 -8.42 4.23
CA LYS A 70 -16.76 -8.81 4.88
C LYS A 70 -16.42 -7.86 6.05
N SER A 71 -16.50 -6.55 5.83
CA SER A 71 -16.27 -5.55 6.88
C SER A 71 -17.32 -5.65 8.00
N CYS A 72 -18.57 -5.80 7.63
CA CYS A 72 -19.67 -5.97 8.59
C CYS A 72 -19.50 -7.23 9.45
N SER A 73 -19.15 -8.37 8.83
CA SER A 73 -18.86 -9.60 9.57
C SER A 73 -17.76 -9.37 10.62
N LYS A 74 -16.72 -8.60 10.28
CA LYS A 74 -15.67 -8.25 11.23
C LYS A 74 -16.15 -7.33 12.34
N ILE A 75 -16.89 -6.26 12.00
CA ILE A 75 -17.40 -5.29 12.98
C ILE A 75 -18.33 -5.96 14.00
N LEU A 76 -19.15 -6.91 13.58
CA LEU A 76 -20.05 -7.67 14.45
C LEU A 76 -19.32 -8.53 15.50
N THR A 77 -18.02 -8.86 15.27
CA THR A 77 -17.21 -9.58 16.27
C THR A 77 -16.55 -8.66 17.32
N LEU A 78 -16.63 -7.34 17.14
CA LEU A 78 -15.98 -6.40 18.05
C LEU A 78 -16.87 -6.10 19.27
N PRO A 79 -16.28 -5.85 20.45
CA PRO A 79 -17.02 -5.30 21.58
C PRO A 79 -17.67 -3.94 21.21
N GLU A 80 -18.89 -3.69 21.67
CA GLU A 80 -19.65 -2.46 21.37
C GLU A 80 -18.88 -1.17 21.63
N THR A 81 -18.10 -1.13 22.70
CA THR A 81 -17.27 0.04 23.09
C THR A 81 -16.00 0.20 22.28
N ARG A 82 -15.69 -0.75 21.40
CA ARG A 82 -14.46 -0.70 20.60
C ARG A 82 -14.50 0.42 19.58
N SER A 83 -13.61 1.40 19.70
CA SER A 83 -13.41 2.40 18.64
C SER A 83 -12.94 1.75 17.34
N LEU A 84 -13.47 2.18 16.20
CA LEU A 84 -13.00 1.73 14.88
C LEU A 84 -11.67 2.37 14.49
N GLY A 85 -11.19 3.37 15.20
CA GLY A 85 -9.92 4.05 14.93
C GLY A 85 -10.06 5.45 14.33
N GLY A 86 -8.99 5.96 13.66
CA GLY A 86 -9.02 7.30 13.05
C GLY A 86 -9.32 8.42 14.05
N ASN A 87 -8.70 8.39 15.25
CA ASN A 87 -9.03 9.32 16.33
C ASN A 87 -10.52 9.36 16.69
N ASN A 88 -11.17 8.20 16.67
CA ASN A 88 -12.59 8.02 16.92
C ASN A 88 -13.50 8.69 15.87
N LEU A 89 -13.01 8.87 14.66
CA LEU A 89 -13.70 9.52 13.56
C LEU A 89 -15.06 8.88 13.25
N ALA A 90 -15.12 7.55 13.25
CA ALA A 90 -16.30 6.76 12.91
C ALA A 90 -17.04 6.19 14.15
N GLY A 91 -16.74 6.70 15.34
CA GLY A 91 -17.38 6.22 16.57
C GLY A 91 -16.91 4.83 17.01
N THR A 92 -17.79 4.08 17.62
CA THR A 92 -17.56 2.75 18.17
C THR A 92 -18.28 1.66 17.37
N ALA A 93 -17.96 0.39 17.63
CA ALA A 93 -18.64 -0.74 17.00
C ALA A 93 -20.17 -0.72 17.21
N ALA A 94 -20.66 -0.25 18.37
CA ALA A 94 -22.10 -0.10 18.62
C ALA A 94 -22.80 0.79 17.59
N ASP A 95 -22.13 1.86 17.10
CA ASP A 95 -22.73 2.77 16.11
C ASP A 95 -22.93 2.10 14.73
N TRP A 96 -22.27 0.95 14.49
CA TRP A 96 -22.25 0.22 13.20
C TRP A 96 -22.99 -1.11 13.23
N GLN A 97 -23.07 -1.79 14.39
CA GLN A 97 -23.50 -3.18 14.45
C GLN A 97 -24.94 -3.39 13.95
N ALA A 98 -25.86 -2.48 14.27
CA ALA A 98 -27.25 -2.56 13.76
C ALA A 98 -27.31 -2.40 12.23
N LEU A 99 -26.50 -1.47 11.66
CA LEU A 99 -26.39 -1.29 10.22
C LEU A 99 -25.78 -2.54 9.57
N CYS A 100 -24.74 -3.09 10.17
CA CYS A 100 -24.11 -4.31 9.69
C CYS A 100 -25.06 -5.53 9.71
N GLN A 101 -25.92 -5.68 10.74
CA GLN A 101 -26.93 -6.72 10.76
C GLN A 101 -27.92 -6.57 9.61
N THR A 102 -28.36 -5.35 9.32
CA THR A 102 -29.22 -5.05 8.17
C THR A 102 -28.50 -5.37 6.85
N ALA A 103 -27.24 -4.96 6.71
CA ALA A 103 -26.46 -5.20 5.50
C ALA A 103 -26.36 -6.69 5.13
N LEU A 104 -26.27 -7.60 6.12
CA LEU A 104 -26.21 -9.05 5.88
C LEU A 104 -27.47 -9.63 5.22
N THR A 105 -28.58 -8.90 5.21
CA THR A 105 -29.85 -9.34 4.66
C THR A 105 -30.22 -8.66 3.34
N LEU A 106 -29.39 -7.74 2.85
CA LEU A 106 -29.65 -6.99 1.62
C LEU A 106 -29.51 -7.89 0.39
N PRO A 107 -30.44 -7.80 -0.55
CA PRO A 107 -30.28 -8.46 -1.84
C PRO A 107 -29.22 -7.74 -2.69
N PRO A 108 -28.54 -8.45 -3.62
CA PRO A 108 -27.55 -7.86 -4.51
C PRO A 108 -28.22 -7.09 -5.66
N GLN A 109 -28.88 -5.98 -5.33
CA GLN A 109 -29.58 -5.09 -6.24
C GLN A 109 -29.09 -3.66 -6.01
N SER A 110 -28.58 -3.00 -7.04
CA SER A 110 -27.86 -1.72 -6.92
C SER A 110 -28.72 -0.61 -6.32
N ASP A 111 -29.99 -0.53 -6.72
CA ASP A 111 -30.96 0.44 -6.19
C ASP A 111 -31.28 0.24 -4.70
N VAL A 112 -31.40 -1.02 -4.27
CA VAL A 112 -31.61 -1.35 -2.83
C VAL A 112 -30.38 -0.99 -2.01
N LEU A 113 -29.20 -1.29 -2.52
CA LEU A 113 -27.93 -0.97 -1.85
C LEU A 113 -27.71 0.54 -1.80
N LYS A 114 -28.07 1.26 -2.86
CA LYS A 114 -28.01 2.73 -2.91
C LYS A 114 -28.92 3.33 -1.84
N SER A 115 -30.20 2.93 -1.82
CA SER A 115 -31.14 3.37 -0.78
C SER A 115 -30.64 3.05 0.62
N TYR A 116 -30.10 1.85 0.84
CA TYR A 116 -29.51 1.50 2.14
C TYR A 116 -28.38 2.45 2.54
N VAL A 117 -27.47 2.81 1.61
CA VAL A 117 -26.36 3.72 1.92
C VAL A 117 -26.91 5.13 2.16
N GLU A 118 -27.79 5.63 1.32
CA GLU A 118 -28.37 6.98 1.41
C GLU A 118 -29.18 7.21 2.67
N ASP A 119 -29.95 6.21 3.09
CA ASP A 119 -30.80 6.29 4.29
C ASP A 119 -30.00 6.22 5.59
N ASN A 120 -28.85 5.55 5.62
CA ASN A 120 -28.15 5.22 6.85
C ASN A 120 -26.85 5.99 7.07
N PHE A 121 -26.28 6.59 6.02
CA PHE A 121 -25.00 7.25 6.09
C PHE A 121 -25.06 8.71 5.62
N THR A 122 -24.21 9.53 6.20
CA THR A 122 -23.98 10.91 5.78
C THR A 122 -22.60 10.99 5.13
N PRO A 123 -22.49 11.45 3.86
CA PRO A 123 -21.22 11.62 3.19
C PRO A 123 -20.52 12.91 3.62
N PHE A 124 -19.20 12.83 3.74
CA PHE A 124 -18.32 13.96 3.98
C PHE A 124 -17.18 13.96 2.97
N GLN A 125 -16.96 15.06 2.27
CA GLN A 125 -15.77 15.25 1.47
C GLN A 125 -14.55 15.35 2.38
N VAL A 126 -13.47 14.68 1.99
CA VAL A 126 -12.22 14.64 2.73
C VAL A 126 -11.26 15.67 2.13
N LEU A 127 -10.71 16.55 2.97
CA LEU A 127 -9.72 17.53 2.58
C LEU A 127 -8.46 17.39 3.43
N ASN A 128 -7.31 17.71 2.84
CA ASN A 128 -6.08 17.92 3.58
C ASN A 128 -5.83 19.42 3.69
N ASN A 129 -6.08 20.00 4.86
CA ASN A 129 -6.19 21.46 5.05
C ASN A 129 -7.29 22.03 4.12
N LYS A 130 -6.91 22.63 2.98
CA LYS A 130 -7.85 23.14 1.97
C LYS A 130 -7.76 22.39 0.64
N ALA A 131 -6.87 21.40 0.53
CA ALA A 131 -6.71 20.62 -0.68
C ALA A 131 -7.79 19.54 -0.75
N GLU A 132 -8.59 19.56 -1.81
CA GLU A 132 -9.63 18.57 -2.11
C GLU A 132 -9.07 17.33 -2.80
N THR A 133 -7.94 17.48 -3.48
CA THR A 133 -7.31 16.40 -4.25
C THR A 133 -6.07 15.88 -3.56
N GLY A 134 -5.80 14.60 -3.78
CA GLY A 134 -4.58 13.94 -3.32
C GLY A 134 -4.20 12.78 -4.22
N LEU A 135 -3.13 12.09 -3.88
CA LEU A 135 -2.57 11.04 -4.71
C LEU A 135 -3.23 9.68 -4.46
N PHE A 136 -3.68 9.04 -5.54
CA PHE A 136 -4.16 7.66 -5.53
C PHE A 136 -3.30 6.80 -6.44
N THR A 137 -2.96 5.62 -5.93
CA THR A 137 -2.17 4.60 -6.63
C THR A 137 -2.92 3.27 -6.60
N GLY A 138 -2.40 2.27 -7.28
CA GLY A 138 -2.97 0.93 -7.28
C GLY A 138 -1.98 -0.12 -6.78
N TYR A 139 -2.51 -1.21 -6.24
CA TYR A 139 -1.76 -2.42 -5.93
C TYR A 139 -2.56 -3.66 -6.30
N TYR A 140 -1.86 -4.76 -6.48
CA TYR A 140 -2.45 -6.04 -6.87
C TYR A 140 -1.83 -7.18 -6.06
N GLU A 141 -2.47 -8.34 -6.07
CA GLU A 141 -1.90 -9.56 -5.53
C GLU A 141 -1.08 -10.25 -6.63
N ALA A 142 0.16 -10.60 -6.32
CA ALA A 142 1.02 -11.31 -7.26
C ALA A 142 0.33 -12.59 -7.76
N SER A 143 0.40 -12.79 -9.07
CA SER A 143 -0.11 -13.99 -9.74
C SER A 143 1.00 -14.61 -10.58
N LEU A 144 1.29 -15.89 -10.33
CA LEU A 144 2.32 -16.66 -11.02
C LEU A 144 1.66 -17.85 -11.69
N LYS A 145 2.29 -18.36 -12.75
CA LYS A 145 1.93 -19.68 -13.32
C LYS A 145 2.77 -20.76 -12.68
N GLY A 146 2.20 -21.92 -12.44
CA GLY A 146 2.92 -22.99 -11.75
C GLY A 146 2.38 -24.40 -11.98
N SER A 147 3.08 -25.37 -11.39
CA SER A 147 2.70 -26.77 -11.36
C SER A 147 3.10 -27.40 -10.03
N ARG A 148 2.34 -28.40 -9.58
CA ARG A 148 2.71 -29.21 -8.41
C ARG A 148 3.95 -30.06 -8.67
N ASP A 149 4.22 -30.37 -9.93
CA ASP A 149 5.36 -31.17 -10.35
C ASP A 149 6.40 -30.33 -11.07
N GLN A 150 7.67 -30.61 -10.83
CA GLN A 150 8.77 -30.00 -11.58
C GLN A 150 8.76 -30.49 -13.03
N LYS A 151 8.58 -29.58 -13.96
CA LYS A 151 8.61 -29.79 -15.41
C LYS A 151 8.74 -28.47 -16.15
N ASP A 152 9.25 -28.48 -17.37
CA ASP A 152 9.28 -27.29 -18.22
C ASP A 152 7.87 -26.72 -18.47
N PRO A 153 7.66 -25.38 -18.34
CA PRO A 153 8.62 -24.34 -17.92
C PRO A 153 8.73 -24.15 -16.39
N PHE A 154 8.01 -24.94 -15.58
CA PHE A 154 7.92 -24.80 -14.13
C PHE A 154 9.14 -25.43 -13.45
N THR A 155 10.20 -24.63 -13.28
CA THR A 155 11.50 -25.10 -12.76
C THR A 155 11.95 -24.39 -11.49
N THR A 156 11.33 -23.24 -11.14
CA THR A 156 11.68 -22.47 -9.95
C THR A 156 10.80 -22.84 -8.76
N PRO A 157 11.36 -23.36 -7.65
CA PRO A 157 10.56 -23.79 -6.51
C PRO A 157 10.16 -22.64 -5.60
N LEU A 158 8.91 -22.65 -5.11
CA LEU A 158 8.50 -21.96 -3.91
C LEU A 158 8.56 -22.92 -2.74
N TYR A 159 9.42 -22.65 -1.76
CA TYR A 159 9.67 -23.57 -0.66
C TYR A 159 8.73 -23.36 0.53
N LEU A 160 8.30 -24.47 1.11
CA LEU A 160 7.74 -24.52 2.48
C LEU A 160 8.79 -24.06 3.49
N ARG A 161 8.32 -23.59 4.63
CA ARG A 161 9.23 -23.25 5.73
C ARG A 161 9.93 -24.49 6.25
N PRO A 162 11.28 -24.52 6.26
CA PRO A 162 12.04 -25.61 6.84
C PRO A 162 11.69 -25.82 8.31
N PRO A 163 11.52 -27.07 8.79
CA PRO A 163 11.09 -27.36 10.15
C PRO A 163 12.09 -26.87 11.22
N GLU A 164 13.39 -26.82 10.89
CA GLU A 164 14.44 -26.30 11.77
C GLU A 164 14.54 -24.79 11.84
N LEU A 165 13.77 -24.06 10.99
CA LEU A 165 13.76 -22.61 11.00
C LEU A 165 13.00 -22.08 12.22
N VAL A 166 13.72 -21.44 13.14
CA VAL A 166 13.19 -20.84 14.36
C VAL A 166 12.92 -19.36 14.13
N MET A 167 11.70 -18.92 14.41
CA MET A 167 11.29 -17.51 14.38
C MET A 167 11.21 -16.99 15.82
N VAL A 168 11.99 -15.97 16.15
CA VAL A 168 12.09 -15.44 17.52
C VAL A 168 11.51 -14.03 17.56
N ASP A 169 10.49 -13.82 18.40
CA ASP A 169 9.98 -12.51 18.77
C ASP A 169 10.77 -12.01 19.98
N LEU A 170 11.66 -11.04 19.78
CA LEU A 170 12.54 -10.53 20.81
C LEU A 170 11.78 -9.77 21.91
N GLY A 171 10.59 -9.26 21.63
CA GLY A 171 9.72 -8.63 22.61
C GLY A 171 9.25 -9.58 23.73
N ARG A 172 9.33 -10.91 23.51
CA ARG A 172 9.08 -11.93 24.55
C ARG A 172 10.20 -12.03 25.58
N PHE A 173 11.38 -11.53 25.25
CA PHE A 173 12.55 -11.57 26.12
C PHE A 173 12.77 -10.25 26.84
N ARG A 174 12.52 -9.11 26.13
CA ARG A 174 12.71 -7.76 26.68
C ARG A 174 11.70 -6.80 26.07
N ASP A 175 11.09 -5.95 26.90
CA ASP A 175 10.05 -5.01 26.46
C ASP A 175 10.59 -3.96 25.48
N GLU A 176 11.85 -3.53 25.62
CA GLU A 176 12.51 -2.59 24.71
C GLU A 176 12.70 -3.14 23.29
N LEU A 177 12.60 -4.46 23.10
CA LEU A 177 12.73 -5.14 21.81
C LEU A 177 11.37 -5.47 21.16
N LYS A 178 10.26 -4.95 21.69
CA LYS A 178 8.93 -5.16 21.12
C LYS A 178 8.89 -4.80 19.64
N GLY A 179 8.31 -5.70 18.83
CA GLY A 179 8.21 -5.54 17.38
C GLY A 179 9.46 -5.97 16.60
N GLN A 180 10.57 -6.29 17.28
CA GLN A 180 11.76 -6.83 16.64
C GLN A 180 11.69 -8.35 16.58
N ARG A 181 12.04 -8.90 15.40
CA ARG A 181 12.05 -10.34 15.14
C ARG A 181 13.34 -10.74 14.45
N ILE A 182 13.84 -11.91 14.81
CA ILE A 182 14.95 -12.57 14.10
C ILE A 182 14.51 -13.97 13.71
N ALA A 183 15.21 -14.54 12.73
CA ALA A 183 15.00 -15.92 12.30
C ALA A 183 16.34 -16.60 12.09
N GLY A 184 16.37 -17.93 12.26
CA GLY A 184 17.57 -18.70 12.06
C GLY A 184 17.37 -20.17 12.41
N GLN A 185 18.47 -20.89 12.56
CA GLN A 185 18.51 -22.29 12.97
C GLN A 185 19.43 -22.45 14.19
N VAL A 186 19.20 -23.49 14.98
CA VAL A 186 20.07 -23.81 16.09
C VAL A 186 21.21 -24.72 15.62
N LYS A 187 22.44 -24.25 15.76
CA LYS A 187 23.67 -25.02 15.49
C LYS A 187 24.61 -24.95 16.71
N GLY A 188 24.98 -26.10 17.25
CA GLY A 188 25.89 -26.14 18.38
C GLY A 188 25.41 -25.45 19.67
N GLY A 189 24.08 -25.22 19.79
CA GLY A 189 23.49 -24.48 20.90
C GLY A 189 23.26 -22.99 20.64
N ASP A 190 23.79 -22.45 19.54
CA ASP A 190 23.62 -21.05 19.13
C ASP A 190 22.53 -20.91 18.08
N LEU A 191 21.76 -19.82 18.14
CA LEU A 191 20.87 -19.41 17.06
C LEU A 191 21.68 -18.61 16.04
N VAL A 192 21.82 -19.17 14.83
CA VAL A 192 22.53 -18.55 13.70
C VAL A 192 21.57 -18.34 12.52
N PRO A 193 21.82 -17.38 11.61
CA PRO A 193 21.02 -17.23 10.41
C PRO A 193 20.91 -18.55 9.63
N PHE A 194 19.80 -18.73 8.94
CA PHE A 194 19.63 -19.87 8.03
C PHE A 194 20.49 -19.69 6.76
N ALA A 195 20.38 -20.62 5.80
CA ALA A 195 21.10 -20.50 4.53
C ALA A 195 20.84 -19.15 3.82
N HIS A 196 21.86 -18.55 3.24
CA HIS A 196 21.74 -17.33 2.45
C HIS A 196 20.96 -17.61 1.16
N ARG A 197 20.31 -16.57 0.58
CA ARG A 197 19.62 -16.70 -0.72
C ARG A 197 20.50 -17.42 -1.76
N THR A 198 21.73 -16.96 -1.94
CA THR A 198 22.66 -17.55 -2.91
C THR A 198 22.90 -19.06 -2.70
N ASP A 199 22.87 -19.54 -1.45
CA ASP A 199 23.04 -20.96 -1.16
C ASP A 199 21.75 -21.74 -1.48
N ILE A 200 20.58 -21.12 -1.20
CA ILE A 200 19.28 -21.70 -1.51
C ILE A 200 19.11 -21.80 -3.02
N ASP A 201 19.41 -20.74 -3.76
CA ASP A 201 19.34 -20.70 -5.22
C ASP A 201 20.31 -21.72 -5.87
N LYS A 202 21.39 -22.09 -5.18
CA LYS A 202 22.35 -23.13 -5.58
C LYS A 202 21.98 -24.55 -5.09
N GLY A 203 20.77 -24.73 -4.59
CA GLY A 203 20.24 -26.05 -4.23
C GLY A 203 20.44 -26.48 -2.79
N ALA A 204 20.72 -25.58 -1.83
CA ALA A 204 20.89 -25.96 -0.41
C ALA A 204 19.65 -26.64 0.21
N LEU A 205 18.48 -26.54 -0.45
CA LEU A 205 17.22 -27.17 -0.01
C LEU A 205 16.77 -28.32 -0.90
N GLU A 206 17.51 -28.68 -1.94
CA GLU A 206 17.17 -29.79 -2.83
C GLU A 206 17.08 -31.14 -2.08
N ASN A 207 16.20 -32.01 -2.57
CA ASN A 207 15.97 -33.33 -2.01
C ASN A 207 15.51 -33.36 -0.55
N ARG A 208 14.78 -32.30 -0.12
CA ARG A 208 14.26 -32.18 1.24
C ARG A 208 12.74 -32.21 1.32
N ASP A 209 12.06 -32.44 0.21
CA ASP A 209 10.59 -32.43 0.10
C ASP A 209 9.98 -31.15 0.67
N LEU A 210 10.62 -30.00 0.40
CA LEU A 210 10.18 -28.69 0.84
C LEU A 210 9.52 -27.87 -0.28
N GLU A 211 9.49 -28.38 -1.49
CA GLU A 211 8.90 -27.72 -2.64
C GLU A 211 7.37 -27.72 -2.50
N LEU A 212 6.78 -26.52 -2.30
CA LEU A 212 5.33 -26.35 -2.23
C LEU A 212 4.70 -26.40 -3.63
N VAL A 213 5.35 -25.73 -4.57
CA VAL A 213 4.93 -25.59 -5.97
C VAL A 213 6.12 -25.10 -6.79
N TRP A 214 6.11 -25.39 -8.09
CA TRP A 214 7.09 -24.95 -9.06
C TRP A 214 6.48 -23.86 -9.95
N VAL A 215 7.19 -22.76 -10.17
CA VAL A 215 6.73 -21.64 -11.01
C VAL A 215 7.64 -21.47 -12.23
N ASP A 216 7.14 -20.75 -13.25
CA ASP A 216 7.81 -20.58 -14.55
C ASP A 216 8.81 -19.41 -14.58
N SER A 217 8.86 -18.59 -13.52
CA SER A 217 9.70 -17.40 -13.48
C SER A 217 10.36 -17.23 -12.10
N ASP A 218 11.67 -17.18 -12.08
CA ASP A 218 12.48 -16.85 -10.90
C ASP A 218 12.33 -15.37 -10.49
N ILE A 219 12.17 -14.48 -11.46
CA ILE A 219 11.86 -13.07 -11.24
C ILE A 219 10.51 -12.92 -10.52
N ASP A 220 9.48 -13.65 -10.95
CA ASP A 220 8.18 -13.62 -10.29
C ASP A 220 8.23 -14.22 -8.89
N ALA A 221 8.95 -15.32 -8.72
CA ALA A 221 9.21 -15.90 -7.40
C ALA A 221 9.92 -14.91 -6.46
N PHE A 222 10.92 -14.18 -6.98
CA PHE A 222 11.61 -13.15 -6.22
C PHE A 222 10.67 -12.00 -5.79
N PHE A 223 9.84 -11.49 -6.69
CA PHE A 223 8.86 -10.46 -6.35
C PHE A 223 7.78 -10.96 -5.38
N LEU A 224 7.32 -12.20 -5.53
CA LEU A 224 6.41 -12.83 -4.59
C LEU A 224 7.01 -12.90 -3.17
N GLN A 225 8.31 -13.20 -3.05
CA GLN A 225 8.99 -13.19 -1.76
C GLN A 225 9.03 -11.79 -1.12
N ILE A 226 9.13 -10.72 -1.93
CA ILE A 226 9.06 -9.33 -1.44
C ILE A 226 7.64 -9.00 -0.96
N GLN A 227 6.62 -9.44 -1.68
CA GLN A 227 5.21 -9.18 -1.35
C GLN A 227 4.71 -10.06 -0.20
N GLY A 228 5.22 -11.28 -0.09
CA GLY A 228 4.93 -12.23 0.98
C GLY A 228 3.66 -13.06 0.79
N SER A 229 2.83 -12.78 -0.21
CA SER A 229 1.64 -13.59 -0.57
C SER A 229 1.28 -13.42 -2.04
N GLY A 230 0.56 -14.39 -2.58
CA GLY A 230 0.07 -14.35 -3.96
C GLY A 230 -0.68 -15.59 -4.35
N ILE A 231 -1.03 -15.67 -5.65
CA ILE A 231 -1.72 -16.78 -6.27
C ILE A 231 -0.78 -17.47 -7.25
N VAL A 232 -0.77 -18.80 -7.23
CA VAL A 232 -0.17 -19.60 -8.28
C VAL A 232 -1.30 -20.26 -9.07
N GLN A 233 -1.45 -19.87 -10.34
CA GLN A 233 -2.37 -20.51 -11.29
C GLN A 233 -1.72 -21.81 -11.76
N LEU A 234 -2.29 -22.92 -11.35
CA LEU A 234 -1.74 -24.22 -11.67
C LEU A 234 -2.11 -24.66 -13.09
N ASP A 235 -1.27 -25.48 -13.67
CA ASP A 235 -1.41 -25.98 -15.03
C ASP A 235 -2.62 -26.95 -15.23
N ASP A 236 -3.22 -27.41 -14.13
CA ASP A 236 -4.49 -28.13 -14.13
C ASP A 236 -5.73 -27.21 -14.11
N GLY A 237 -5.52 -25.88 -14.12
CA GLY A 237 -6.57 -24.86 -14.07
C GLY A 237 -7.04 -24.50 -12.67
N SER A 238 -6.49 -25.12 -11.62
CA SER A 238 -6.78 -24.77 -10.24
C SER A 238 -5.88 -23.61 -9.75
N GLU A 239 -6.23 -23.02 -8.62
CA GLU A 239 -5.46 -21.95 -7.99
C GLU A 239 -4.91 -22.39 -6.64
N LEU A 240 -3.62 -22.11 -6.41
CA LEU A 240 -2.96 -22.29 -5.13
C LEU A 240 -2.64 -20.92 -4.53
N ARG A 241 -3.26 -20.58 -3.40
CA ARG A 241 -2.89 -19.38 -2.66
C ARG A 241 -1.73 -19.67 -1.73
N VAL A 242 -0.72 -18.80 -1.79
CA VAL A 242 0.47 -18.92 -0.97
C VAL A 242 0.65 -17.67 -0.10
N GLY A 243 1.13 -17.86 1.11
CA GLY A 243 1.40 -16.78 2.04
C GLY A 243 2.64 -17.02 2.87
N TYR A 244 3.18 -15.94 3.42
CA TYR A 244 4.38 -15.92 4.25
C TYR A 244 4.29 -16.94 5.39
N ALA A 245 5.32 -17.78 5.50
CA ALA A 245 5.51 -18.74 6.59
C ALA A 245 6.76 -18.49 7.42
N GLY A 246 7.73 -17.75 6.88
CA GLY A 246 8.98 -17.43 7.53
C GLY A 246 10.01 -16.84 6.57
N GLN A 247 11.13 -16.38 7.12
CA GLN A 247 12.29 -15.93 6.34
C GLN A 247 13.58 -16.49 6.93
N ASN A 248 14.65 -16.49 6.14
CA ASN A 248 15.94 -17.10 6.49
C ASN A 248 16.77 -16.34 7.55
N GLY A 249 16.35 -15.15 7.98
CA GLY A 249 17.04 -14.36 9.01
C GLY A 249 18.09 -13.39 8.47
N HIS A 250 18.34 -13.36 7.17
CA HIS A 250 19.22 -12.38 6.54
C HIS A 250 18.50 -11.03 6.30
N PRO A 251 19.22 -9.91 6.35
CA PRO A 251 18.65 -8.59 6.09
C PRO A 251 18.08 -8.49 4.67
N TYR A 252 16.94 -7.81 4.56
CA TYR A 252 16.41 -7.41 3.26
C TYR A 252 17.26 -6.31 2.63
N PHE A 253 17.58 -6.47 1.36
CA PHE A 253 18.24 -5.47 0.55
C PHE A 253 17.36 -5.12 -0.66
N ALA A 254 17.03 -3.84 -0.79
CA ALA A 254 16.24 -3.35 -1.93
C ALA A 254 17.12 -3.27 -3.18
N ILE A 255 16.96 -4.20 -4.11
CA ILE A 255 17.79 -4.30 -5.33
C ILE A 255 17.69 -3.06 -6.22
N GLY A 256 16.59 -2.32 -6.19
CA GLY A 256 16.47 -1.04 -6.87
C GLY A 256 17.55 -0.03 -6.48
N LYS A 257 18.10 -0.10 -5.26
CA LYS A 257 19.24 0.72 -4.85
C LYS A 257 20.50 0.36 -5.64
N ALA A 258 20.79 -0.92 -5.83
CA ALA A 258 21.92 -1.38 -6.64
C ALA A 258 21.79 -0.95 -8.10
N LEU A 259 20.58 -1.04 -8.67
CA LEU A 259 20.31 -0.62 -10.05
C LEU A 259 20.53 0.89 -10.25
N ILE A 260 20.20 1.72 -9.24
CA ILE A 260 20.52 3.15 -9.26
C ILE A 260 22.03 3.40 -9.11
N GLU A 261 22.68 2.73 -8.15
CA GLU A 261 24.12 2.91 -7.87
C GLU A 261 25.01 2.46 -9.04
N ARG A 262 24.51 1.52 -9.87
CA ARG A 262 25.19 1.06 -11.08
C ARG A 262 24.79 1.84 -12.35
N ASP A 263 23.97 2.90 -12.20
CA ASP A 263 23.44 3.72 -13.32
C ASP A 263 22.62 2.91 -14.35
N TYR A 264 22.04 1.77 -13.95
CA TYR A 264 21.22 0.94 -14.82
C TYR A 264 19.81 1.51 -14.98
N ILE A 265 19.23 2.04 -13.91
CA ILE A 265 17.91 2.70 -13.92
C ILE A 265 18.03 4.06 -13.21
N PRO A 266 17.71 5.17 -13.89
CA PRO A 266 17.66 6.49 -13.27
C PRO A 266 16.68 6.52 -12.10
N ARG A 267 17.05 7.22 -11.02
CA ARG A 267 16.21 7.29 -9.78
C ARG A 267 14.77 7.74 -10.03
N GLU A 268 14.58 8.68 -10.93
CA GLU A 268 13.28 9.24 -11.31
C GLU A 268 12.38 8.27 -12.08
N LYS A 269 12.97 7.23 -12.67
CA LYS A 269 12.27 6.16 -13.40
C LYS A 269 12.12 4.87 -12.58
N MET A 270 12.60 4.88 -11.32
CA MET A 270 12.59 3.69 -10.49
C MET A 270 11.15 3.31 -10.10
N SER A 271 10.75 2.12 -10.50
CA SER A 271 9.48 1.48 -10.16
C SER A 271 9.67 -0.03 -10.13
N MET A 272 8.70 -0.77 -9.58
CA MET A 272 8.73 -2.24 -9.60
C MET A 272 8.74 -2.77 -11.04
N GLN A 273 7.96 -2.13 -11.93
CA GLN A 273 7.91 -2.48 -13.35
C GLN A 273 9.26 -2.24 -14.04
N ALA A 274 9.91 -1.10 -13.76
CA ALA A 274 11.23 -0.80 -14.32
C ALA A 274 12.30 -1.80 -13.85
N ILE A 275 12.26 -2.23 -12.58
CA ILE A 275 13.16 -3.27 -12.05
C ILE A 275 12.89 -4.59 -12.77
N ARG A 276 11.61 -4.99 -12.92
CA ARG A 276 11.21 -6.22 -13.61
C ARG A 276 11.70 -6.22 -15.05
N SER A 277 11.36 -5.19 -15.84
CA SER A 277 11.81 -5.10 -17.23
C SER A 277 13.33 -5.17 -17.35
N TRP A 278 14.05 -4.50 -16.46
CA TRP A 278 15.50 -4.57 -16.47
C TRP A 278 16.02 -6.00 -16.23
N LEU A 279 15.47 -6.73 -15.26
CA LEU A 279 15.86 -8.12 -14.97
C LEU A 279 15.56 -9.05 -16.17
N GLU A 280 14.39 -8.88 -16.79
CA GLU A 280 13.97 -9.64 -17.97
C GLU A 280 14.87 -9.37 -19.19
N ASP A 281 15.26 -8.09 -19.39
CA ASP A 281 16.13 -7.67 -20.49
C ASP A 281 17.61 -8.04 -20.27
N ASN A 282 18.01 -8.34 -19.01
CA ASN A 282 19.40 -8.61 -18.64
C ASN A 282 19.56 -9.94 -17.87
N PRO A 283 19.14 -11.11 -18.44
CA PRO A 283 19.09 -12.38 -17.74
C PRO A 283 20.45 -12.85 -17.18
N HIS A 284 21.55 -12.44 -17.80
CA HIS A 284 22.91 -12.80 -17.33
C HIS A 284 23.32 -12.06 -16.04
N GLU A 285 22.71 -10.92 -15.73
CA GLU A 285 22.99 -10.10 -14.55
C GLU A 285 21.88 -10.22 -13.51
N ALA A 286 20.70 -10.69 -13.91
CA ALA A 286 19.50 -10.77 -13.07
C ALA A 286 19.74 -11.55 -11.76
N ASP A 287 20.37 -12.73 -11.87
CA ASP A 287 20.69 -13.58 -10.71
C ASP A 287 21.61 -12.83 -9.73
N GLU A 288 22.67 -12.17 -10.22
CA GLU A 288 23.60 -11.42 -9.38
C GLU A 288 22.85 -10.31 -8.61
N ILE A 289 22.01 -9.56 -9.34
CA ILE A 289 21.23 -8.45 -8.76
C ILE A 289 20.22 -8.98 -7.73
N MET A 290 19.45 -10.04 -8.02
CA MET A 290 18.51 -10.63 -7.09
C MET A 290 19.19 -11.21 -5.84
N GLN A 291 20.36 -11.83 -6.01
CA GLN A 291 21.16 -12.42 -4.93
C GLN A 291 21.82 -11.38 -3.99
N MET A 292 21.88 -10.10 -4.37
CA MET A 292 22.25 -9.02 -3.45
C MET A 292 21.25 -8.89 -2.29
N ASN A 293 19.99 -9.30 -2.49
CA ASN A 293 19.04 -9.44 -1.40
C ASN A 293 19.23 -10.80 -0.71
N GLY A 294 19.97 -10.85 0.38
CA GLY A 294 20.22 -12.07 1.15
C GLY A 294 18.98 -12.69 1.80
N SER A 295 17.89 -11.90 1.97
CA SER A 295 16.65 -12.38 2.55
C SER A 295 15.93 -13.33 1.60
N TYR A 296 15.47 -14.48 2.11
CA TYR A 296 14.67 -15.48 1.40
C TYR A 296 13.41 -15.78 2.18
N VAL A 297 12.25 -15.76 1.52
CA VAL A 297 10.93 -15.98 2.14
C VAL A 297 10.44 -17.39 1.81
N PHE A 298 9.94 -18.08 2.83
CA PHE A 298 9.28 -19.37 2.76
C PHE A 298 7.77 -19.22 2.83
N PHE A 299 7.06 -20.10 2.17
CA PHE A 299 5.61 -20.01 1.99
C PHE A 299 4.85 -21.14 2.68
N ARG A 300 3.57 -20.97 2.78
CA ARG A 300 2.59 -22.00 3.14
C ARG A 300 1.36 -21.83 2.26
N GLU A 301 0.63 -22.88 2.06
CA GLU A 301 -0.69 -22.81 1.44
C GLU A 301 -1.67 -22.02 2.34
N LEU A 302 -2.47 -21.16 1.74
CA LEU A 302 -3.55 -20.44 2.41
C LEU A 302 -4.88 -21.05 1.98
N THR A 303 -5.75 -21.29 2.95
CA THR A 303 -7.11 -21.81 2.73
C THR A 303 -8.16 -20.71 2.58
N THR A 304 -7.75 -19.43 2.63
CA THR A 304 -8.62 -18.26 2.46
C THR A 304 -8.83 -17.93 0.99
N GLY A 305 -10.00 -17.40 0.65
CA GLY A 305 -10.40 -17.10 -0.73
C GLY A 305 -9.76 -15.84 -1.33
N GLY A 306 -9.04 -15.00 -0.54
CA GLY A 306 -8.41 -13.76 -1.01
C GLY A 306 -7.31 -13.25 -0.08
N PRO A 307 -6.54 -12.22 -0.50
CA PRO A 307 -5.55 -11.57 0.34
C PRO A 307 -6.24 -10.89 1.53
N ILE A 308 -5.63 -11.01 2.70
CA ILE A 308 -6.18 -10.45 3.93
C ILE A 308 -5.61 -9.05 4.15
N GLY A 309 -6.48 -8.05 4.12
CA GLY A 309 -6.12 -6.66 4.43
C GLY A 309 -5.91 -6.40 5.93
N ALA A 310 -5.48 -5.19 6.25
CA ALA A 310 -5.17 -4.76 7.63
C ALA A 310 -6.39 -4.77 8.57
N GLN A 311 -7.61 -4.74 8.05
CA GLN A 311 -8.85 -4.95 8.83
C GLN A 311 -8.97 -6.40 9.31
N GLY A 312 -8.24 -7.34 8.70
CA GLY A 312 -8.34 -8.77 8.95
C GLY A 312 -9.48 -9.45 8.19
N VAL A 313 -9.86 -8.89 7.05
CA VAL A 313 -10.84 -9.44 6.11
C VAL A 313 -10.22 -9.59 4.72
N GLU A 314 -10.79 -10.45 3.90
CA GLU A 314 -10.38 -10.60 2.50
C GLU A 314 -10.69 -9.34 1.71
N LEU A 315 -9.74 -8.91 0.89
CA LEU A 315 -9.91 -7.77 0.01
C LEU A 315 -10.81 -8.13 -1.20
N THR A 316 -11.44 -7.12 -1.74
CA THR A 316 -12.29 -7.23 -2.93
C THR A 316 -11.73 -6.29 -4.00
N ALA A 317 -11.42 -6.83 -5.18
CA ALA A 317 -10.89 -6.07 -6.30
C ALA A 317 -11.76 -4.84 -6.61
N GLU A 318 -11.12 -3.69 -6.82
CA GLU A 318 -11.75 -2.40 -7.10
C GLU A 318 -12.75 -1.89 -6.03
N ARG A 319 -12.90 -2.60 -4.91
CA ARG A 319 -13.83 -2.27 -3.81
C ARG A 319 -13.15 -2.22 -2.44
N SER A 320 -11.85 -2.52 -2.36
CA SER A 320 -11.02 -2.34 -1.16
C SER A 320 -10.00 -1.24 -1.38
N LEU A 321 -9.90 -0.32 -0.43
CA LEU A 321 -8.95 0.80 -0.45
C LEU A 321 -8.01 0.68 0.75
N ALA A 322 -6.71 0.77 0.50
CA ALA A 322 -5.72 0.97 1.54
C ALA A 322 -5.61 2.46 1.86
N VAL A 323 -5.63 2.80 3.16
CA VAL A 323 -5.70 4.17 3.68
C VAL A 323 -4.67 4.42 4.78
N ASP A 324 -4.42 5.69 5.10
CA ASP A 324 -3.63 6.05 6.27
C ASP A 324 -4.46 5.92 7.56
N ARG A 325 -4.12 4.93 8.38
CA ARG A 325 -4.80 4.64 9.67
C ARG A 325 -4.70 5.75 10.70
N LYS A 326 -3.80 6.70 10.52
CA LYS A 326 -3.77 7.90 11.36
C LYS A 326 -5.07 8.69 11.23
N TRP A 327 -5.63 8.73 10.03
CA TRP A 327 -6.79 9.52 9.67
C TRP A 327 -8.07 8.71 9.50
N PHE A 328 -7.96 7.52 8.91
CA PHE A 328 -9.12 6.68 8.60
C PHE A 328 -9.22 5.47 9.51
N PRO A 329 -10.40 5.19 10.06
CA PRO A 329 -10.70 3.88 10.62
C PRO A 329 -10.82 2.83 9.51
N LEU A 330 -10.51 1.58 9.83
CA LEU A 330 -10.76 0.47 8.90
C LEU A 330 -12.20 -0.04 9.06
N GLY A 331 -12.80 -0.45 7.95
CA GLY A 331 -14.17 -0.95 7.89
C GLY A 331 -15.22 0.14 7.63
N VAL A 332 -14.81 1.32 7.16
CA VAL A 332 -15.73 2.39 6.79
C VAL A 332 -15.86 2.50 5.27
N PRO A 333 -17.07 2.83 4.75
CA PRO A 333 -17.25 3.12 3.34
C PRO A 333 -16.57 4.43 2.96
N VAL A 334 -15.93 4.44 1.80
CA VAL A 334 -15.31 5.61 1.18
C VAL A 334 -15.64 5.63 -0.31
N PHE A 335 -15.90 6.80 -0.88
CA PHE A 335 -16.09 6.93 -2.31
C PHE A 335 -14.88 7.62 -2.92
N LEU A 336 -14.30 7.00 -3.93
CA LEU A 336 -13.16 7.54 -4.66
C LEU A 336 -13.62 8.02 -6.03
N GLU A 337 -13.28 9.27 -6.36
CA GLU A 337 -13.35 9.81 -7.70
C GLU A 337 -11.95 10.14 -8.18
N THR A 338 -11.54 9.51 -9.26
CA THR A 338 -10.23 9.72 -9.90
C THR A 338 -10.30 9.30 -11.37
N GLU A 339 -9.19 9.43 -12.06
CA GLU A 339 -8.99 8.85 -13.38
C GLU A 339 -7.94 7.76 -13.29
N VAL A 340 -8.07 6.70 -14.05
CA VAL A 340 -7.13 5.59 -14.09
C VAL A 340 -6.60 5.39 -15.50
N SER A 341 -5.31 5.14 -15.59
CA SER A 341 -4.61 4.78 -16.82
C SER A 341 -4.01 3.40 -16.68
N THR A 342 -3.90 2.68 -17.78
CA THR A 342 -3.11 1.45 -17.85
C THR A 342 -1.62 1.80 -17.98
N THR A 343 -0.77 0.78 -17.96
CA THR A 343 0.66 0.95 -18.28
C THR A 343 0.88 1.32 -19.76
N ASP A 344 -0.10 1.05 -20.64
CA ASP A 344 -0.05 1.50 -22.03
C ASP A 344 -0.36 3.00 -22.10
N THR A 345 0.66 3.80 -22.43
CA THR A 345 0.56 5.26 -22.56
C THR A 345 -0.30 5.72 -23.75
N ALA A 346 -0.70 4.82 -24.63
CA ALA A 346 -1.63 5.11 -25.73
C ALA A 346 -3.09 5.13 -25.25
N ASP A 347 -3.40 4.50 -24.13
CA ASP A 347 -4.74 4.50 -23.55
C ASP A 347 -5.05 5.86 -22.89
N LEU A 348 -6.23 6.40 -23.21
CA LEU A 348 -6.71 7.59 -22.51
C LEU A 348 -7.17 7.25 -21.09
N PRO A 349 -6.92 8.14 -20.10
CA PRO A 349 -7.43 7.97 -18.76
C PRO A 349 -8.95 7.73 -18.74
N LYS A 350 -9.40 6.79 -17.92
CA LYS A 350 -10.82 6.45 -17.76
C LYS A 350 -11.31 6.90 -16.38
N PRO A 351 -12.52 7.45 -16.26
CA PRO A 351 -13.08 7.78 -14.96
C PRO A 351 -13.20 6.54 -14.07
N PHE A 352 -12.73 6.66 -12.83
CA PHE A 352 -12.90 5.67 -11.77
C PHE A 352 -13.68 6.33 -10.63
N ARG A 353 -14.92 5.91 -10.42
CA ARG A 353 -15.87 6.49 -9.48
C ARG A 353 -16.59 5.37 -8.79
N LYS A 354 -16.08 4.96 -7.63
CA LYS A 354 -16.55 3.75 -6.93
C LYS A 354 -16.65 3.94 -5.42
N LEU A 355 -17.73 3.42 -4.86
CA LEU A 355 -17.86 3.19 -3.43
C LEU A 355 -17.01 1.97 -3.04
N MET A 356 -16.15 2.14 -2.07
CA MET A 356 -15.17 1.17 -1.62
C MET A 356 -15.21 1.03 -0.10
N MET A 357 -14.57 0.02 0.44
CA MET A 357 -14.33 -0.11 1.88
C MET A 357 -12.87 0.17 2.22
N ALA A 358 -12.61 0.98 3.22
CA ALA A 358 -11.27 1.15 3.80
C ALA A 358 -10.90 -0.12 4.58
N GLN A 359 -10.19 -1.06 3.95
CA GLN A 359 -9.91 -2.40 4.50
C GLN A 359 -8.42 -2.69 4.69
N ASP A 360 -7.56 -1.84 4.13
CA ASP A 360 -6.12 -2.10 4.15
C ASP A 360 -5.31 -0.84 4.47
N THR A 361 -3.99 -0.99 4.60
CA THR A 361 -3.03 0.10 4.83
C THR A 361 -1.66 -0.29 4.28
N GLY A 362 -0.84 0.70 4.00
CA GLY A 362 0.53 0.48 3.55
C GLY A 362 1.53 1.49 4.12
N GLY A 363 2.80 1.10 4.17
CA GLY A 363 3.87 1.95 4.70
C GLY A 363 4.05 3.28 3.95
N ALA A 364 3.75 3.29 2.66
CA ALA A 364 3.83 4.48 1.80
C ALA A 364 2.53 5.30 1.74
N ILE A 365 1.44 4.83 2.37
CA ILE A 365 0.14 5.50 2.34
C ILE A 365 0.08 6.47 3.51
N ARG A 366 0.30 7.76 3.23
CA ARG A 366 0.37 8.83 4.22
C ARG A 366 -0.44 10.04 3.78
N GLY A 367 -1.24 10.58 4.71
CA GLY A 367 -2.06 11.76 4.51
C GLY A 367 -3.56 11.49 4.43
N PRO A 368 -4.40 12.57 4.63
CA PRO A 368 -5.86 12.44 4.63
C PRO A 368 -6.45 12.12 3.25
N VAL A 369 -5.96 12.75 2.17
CA VAL A 369 -6.45 12.52 0.81
C VAL A 369 -5.42 11.63 0.11
N ARG A 370 -5.37 10.36 0.50
CA ARG A 370 -4.42 9.37 -0.02
C ARG A 370 -5.04 7.97 0.08
N GLY A 371 -4.98 7.21 -1.00
CA GLY A 371 -5.43 5.83 -1.02
C GLY A 371 -4.68 5.00 -2.05
N ASP A 372 -4.75 3.68 -1.87
CA ASP A 372 -4.19 2.69 -2.78
C ASP A 372 -5.28 1.67 -3.12
N VAL A 373 -5.66 1.60 -4.39
CA VAL A 373 -6.78 0.76 -4.86
C VAL A 373 -6.28 -0.68 -5.03
N PHE A 374 -6.98 -1.63 -4.43
CA PHE A 374 -6.74 -3.04 -4.67
C PHE A 374 -7.39 -3.47 -5.99
N TRP A 375 -6.59 -3.87 -6.96
CA TRP A 375 -7.04 -4.27 -8.30
C TRP A 375 -7.33 -5.77 -8.47
N GLY A 376 -7.09 -6.57 -7.41
CA GLY A 376 -7.20 -8.01 -7.50
C GLY A 376 -5.90 -8.68 -7.93
N TYR A 377 -5.95 -9.62 -8.85
CA TYR A 377 -4.81 -10.37 -9.36
C TYR A 377 -4.91 -10.60 -10.89
N GLY A 378 -3.82 -11.09 -11.49
CA GLY A 378 -3.71 -11.37 -12.91
C GLY A 378 -3.32 -10.14 -13.74
N ASP A 379 -3.26 -10.33 -15.08
CA ASP A 379 -2.69 -9.37 -16.02
C ASP A 379 -3.40 -8.00 -15.97
N HIS A 380 -4.72 -7.98 -15.92
CA HIS A 380 -5.49 -6.74 -15.81
C HIS A 380 -5.15 -5.96 -14.52
N ALA A 381 -5.09 -6.66 -13.38
CA ALA A 381 -4.74 -6.04 -12.10
C ALA A 381 -3.30 -5.50 -12.09
N TYR A 382 -2.38 -6.20 -12.73
CA TYR A 382 -1.00 -5.77 -12.92
C TYR A 382 -0.92 -4.47 -13.75
N GLU A 383 -1.59 -4.42 -14.89
CA GLU A 383 -1.62 -3.25 -15.78
C GLU A 383 -2.22 -2.04 -15.09
N MET A 384 -3.40 -2.20 -14.47
CA MET A 384 -4.10 -1.12 -13.81
C MET A 384 -3.33 -0.59 -12.59
N SER A 385 -2.80 -1.48 -11.76
CA SER A 385 -2.03 -1.07 -10.58
C SER A 385 -0.72 -0.37 -10.94
N GLY A 386 -0.05 -0.83 -12.00
CA GLY A 386 1.19 -0.25 -12.49
C GLY A 386 1.02 1.12 -13.13
N GLY A 387 -0.09 1.36 -13.81
CA GLY A 387 -0.42 2.63 -14.47
C GLY A 387 -1.04 3.66 -13.53
N MET A 388 -1.62 3.25 -12.39
CA MET A 388 -2.37 4.15 -11.53
C MET A 388 -1.47 5.03 -10.66
N LYS A 389 -1.36 6.31 -11.04
CA LYS A 389 -0.76 7.38 -10.25
C LYS A 389 -1.51 8.67 -10.57
N SER A 390 -2.62 8.88 -9.90
CA SER A 390 -3.61 9.88 -10.31
C SER A 390 -4.02 10.77 -9.15
N ASP A 391 -4.35 12.02 -9.45
CA ASP A 391 -5.03 12.89 -8.52
C ASP A 391 -6.49 12.45 -8.41
N GLY A 392 -7.04 12.54 -7.20
CA GLY A 392 -8.42 12.16 -6.95
C GLY A 392 -9.02 12.84 -5.74
N ARG A 393 -10.34 12.74 -5.61
CA ARG A 393 -11.12 13.23 -4.47
C ARG A 393 -11.70 12.07 -3.71
N LEU A 394 -11.83 12.23 -2.40
CA LEU A 394 -12.28 11.17 -1.50
C LEU A 394 -13.44 11.67 -0.64
N TRP A 395 -14.45 10.83 -0.45
CA TRP A 395 -15.53 11.03 0.51
C TRP A 395 -15.54 9.87 1.50
N ILE A 396 -15.82 10.17 2.76
CA ILE A 396 -16.07 9.16 3.81
C ILE A 396 -17.55 9.17 4.18
N PHE A 397 -18.10 7.99 4.42
CA PHE A 397 -19.49 7.80 4.78
C PHE A 397 -19.57 7.38 6.24
N LEU A 398 -20.21 8.22 7.07
CA LEU A 398 -20.36 7.97 8.50
C LEU A 398 -21.83 7.65 8.80
N PRO A 399 -22.12 6.71 9.73
CA PRO A 399 -23.47 6.50 10.19
C PRO A 399 -24.15 7.80 10.60
N ASN A 400 -25.41 8.00 10.26
CA ASN A 400 -26.14 9.25 10.56
C ASN A 400 -26.05 9.62 12.05
N ALA A 401 -26.11 8.65 12.94
CA ALA A 401 -25.95 8.89 14.38
C ALA A 401 -24.55 9.41 14.76
N VAL A 402 -23.50 9.00 14.06
CA VAL A 402 -22.13 9.50 14.25
C VAL A 402 -22.01 10.91 13.68
N ALA A 403 -22.57 11.16 12.50
CA ALA A 403 -22.57 12.46 11.85
C ALA A 403 -23.25 13.52 12.73
N GLU A 404 -24.41 13.22 13.33
CA GLU A 404 -25.13 14.12 14.23
C GLU A 404 -24.33 14.44 15.50
N LYS A 405 -23.70 13.43 16.12
CA LYS A 405 -22.81 13.65 17.28
C LYS A 405 -21.68 14.62 16.96
N ARG A 406 -21.16 14.59 15.72
CA ARG A 406 -20.08 15.50 15.28
C ARG A 406 -20.55 16.95 15.14
N LYS A 407 -21.75 17.19 14.61
CA LYS A 407 -22.35 18.53 14.54
C LYS A 407 -22.50 19.18 15.92
N THR A 408 -22.92 18.39 16.91
CA THR A 408 -23.09 18.88 18.28
C THR A 408 -21.77 19.15 19.01
N ALA A 409 -20.70 18.41 18.65
CA ALA A 409 -19.37 18.59 19.25
C ALA A 409 -18.58 19.77 18.66
N ASN A 410 -18.88 20.18 17.42
CA ASN A 410 -18.28 21.33 16.73
C ASN A 410 -19.41 22.19 16.12
N PRO A 411 -20.14 22.99 16.89
CA PRO A 411 -21.09 23.93 16.33
C PRO A 411 -20.29 24.98 15.52
N ALA A 412 -20.71 25.14 14.24
CA ALA A 412 -20.07 26.06 13.27
C ALA A 412 -20.02 27.51 13.77
#